data_f4230ffe2d4b2b56ba28d841af296bc6
#
_entry.id   f4230ffe2d4b2b56ba28d841af296bc6
#
_cell.length_a   1.000
_cell.length_b   1.000
_cell.length_c   1.000
_cell.angle_alpha   90.00
_cell.angle_beta   90.00
_cell.angle_gamma   90.00
#
_symmetry.space_group_name_H-M   'P 1'
#
loop_
_entity.id
_entity.type
_entity.pdbx_description
1 polymer ?
#
loop_
_entity_poly.entity_id
_entity_poly.type
_entity_poly.pdbx_seq_one_letter_code
_entity_poly.pdbx_strand_id
1 'polypeptide(L)'
;MASGIPLQATQWGIDVKESTRSNIYEANGSLVWDLYADYVSGSRTTLACAIGSRKASEAAQHALESSMAALGYGGALAFVTLSVDDIPLGDVDLFTLVEGIDPLAIVATDAAAAARLARAYRQNVPVDEACRIFCRDAVAFRDLESMLETPEGKQRAWALFKKLPRLGK
;
A
#
# COMPACT_ATOMS: atom_id res chain seq x y z
N MET A 1 -28.02 -52.16 23.51
CA MET A 1 -28.51 -51.28 22.45
C MET A 1 -27.67 -50.02 22.46
N ALA A 2 -26.68 -49.93 21.63
CA ALA A 2 -25.92 -48.73 21.48
C ALA A 2 -26.60 -47.85 20.45
N SER A 3 -27.32 -46.81 20.87
CA SER A 3 -27.78 -45.75 19.99
C SER A 3 -26.57 -44.88 19.63
N GLY A 4 -26.00 -45.15 18.48
CA GLY A 4 -24.98 -44.29 17.91
C GLY A 4 -25.57 -42.91 17.67
N ILE A 5 -25.10 -41.91 18.39
CA ILE A 5 -25.29 -40.51 18.04
C ILE A 5 -24.49 -40.29 16.77
N PRO A 6 -25.12 -39.92 15.64
CA PRO A 6 -24.31 -39.51 14.49
C PRO A 6 -23.59 -38.23 14.87
N LEU A 7 -22.29 -38.30 14.99
CA LEU A 7 -21.43 -37.16 15.00
C LEU A 7 -21.71 -36.35 13.72
N GLN A 8 -22.49 -35.29 13.84
CA GLN A 8 -22.63 -34.31 12.78
C GLN A 8 -21.34 -33.50 12.68
N ALA A 9 -20.32 -34.15 12.11
CA ALA A 9 -19.05 -33.50 11.77
C ALA A 9 -19.15 -32.57 10.55
N THR A 10 -20.35 -32.20 10.13
CA THR A 10 -20.60 -31.49 8.88
C THR A 10 -21.05 -30.03 9.04
N GLN A 11 -21.06 -29.47 10.26
CA GLN A 11 -21.45 -28.06 10.45
C GLN A 11 -20.28 -27.07 10.52
N TRP A 12 -19.06 -27.56 10.53
CA TRP A 12 -17.85 -26.75 10.39
C TRP A 12 -17.20 -27.07 9.05
N GLY A 13 -18.00 -26.95 7.98
CA GLY A 13 -17.51 -27.11 6.60
C GLY A 13 -16.56 -26.00 6.18
N ILE A 14 -15.45 -25.91 6.86
CA ILE A 14 -14.23 -25.36 6.28
C ILE A 14 -13.76 -26.46 5.34
N ASP A 15 -13.98 -26.27 4.05
CA ASP A 15 -13.48 -27.17 3.03
C ASP A 15 -11.94 -27.13 3.09
N VAL A 16 -11.38 -28.07 3.84
CA VAL A 16 -9.93 -28.20 4.06
C VAL A 16 -9.18 -28.36 2.73
N LYS A 17 -9.87 -28.70 1.65
CA LYS A 17 -9.30 -28.79 0.31
C LYS A 17 -9.08 -27.41 -0.36
N GLU A 18 -9.88 -26.40 -0.04
CA GLU A 18 -9.64 -25.04 -0.56
C GLU A 18 -8.56 -24.31 0.26
N SER A 19 -8.46 -24.55 1.57
CA SER A 19 -7.47 -23.88 2.42
C SER A 19 -6.03 -24.31 2.14
N THR A 20 -5.82 -25.47 1.54
CA THR A 20 -4.47 -25.96 1.18
C THR A 20 -3.93 -25.40 -0.13
N ARG A 21 -4.74 -24.65 -0.89
CA ARG A 21 -4.31 -24.00 -2.14
C ARG A 21 -4.03 -22.52 -2.00
N SER A 22 -4.51 -21.85 -0.96
CA SER A 22 -4.15 -20.47 -0.68
C SER A 22 -2.94 -20.44 0.25
N ASN A 23 -1.89 -19.80 -0.20
CA ASN A 23 -0.74 -19.49 0.64
C ASN A 23 -1.22 -18.65 1.83
N ILE A 24 -0.76 -18.94 3.03
CA ILE A 24 -1.09 -18.18 4.26
C ILE A 24 -0.83 -16.67 4.05
N TYR A 25 0.17 -16.32 3.29
CA TYR A 25 0.50 -14.93 2.94
C TYR A 25 -0.54 -14.28 2.01
N GLU A 26 -1.10 -15.03 1.05
CA GLU A 26 -2.18 -14.55 0.18
C GLU A 26 -3.49 -14.36 0.96
N ALA A 27 -3.79 -15.28 1.89
CA ALA A 27 -4.96 -15.16 2.76
C ALA A 27 -4.86 -13.91 3.66
N ASN A 28 -3.70 -13.64 4.24
CA ASN A 28 -3.47 -12.45 5.07
C ASN A 28 -3.53 -11.16 4.25
N GLY A 29 -2.97 -11.14 3.05
CA GLY A 29 -3.05 -10.01 2.14
C GLY A 29 -4.50 -9.71 1.75
N SER A 30 -5.29 -10.71 1.39
CA SER A 30 -6.72 -10.53 1.07
C SER A 30 -7.51 -9.97 2.26
N LEU A 31 -7.26 -10.47 3.46
CA LEU A 31 -7.94 -10.02 4.68
C LEU A 31 -7.69 -8.53 4.97
N VAL A 32 -6.49 -8.04 4.78
CA VAL A 32 -6.13 -6.64 5.00
C VAL A 32 -6.89 -5.72 4.03
N TRP A 33 -7.01 -6.12 2.77
CA TRP A 33 -7.78 -5.37 1.78
C TRP A 33 -9.27 -5.29 2.11
N ASP A 34 -9.83 -6.36 2.65
CA ASP A 34 -11.24 -6.38 3.04
C ASP A 34 -11.47 -5.59 4.33
N LEU A 35 -10.57 -5.70 5.30
CA LEU A 35 -10.65 -4.99 6.58
C LEU A 35 -10.54 -3.47 6.43
N TYR A 36 -9.69 -3.00 5.50
CA TYR A 36 -9.43 -1.58 5.26
C TYR A 36 -9.96 -1.11 3.90
N ALA A 37 -11.03 -1.72 3.39
CA ALA A 37 -11.57 -1.47 2.04
C ALA A 37 -11.89 0.00 1.77
N ASP A 38 -12.29 0.78 2.77
CA ASP A 38 -12.58 2.20 2.63
C ASP A 38 -11.32 3.05 2.42
N TYR A 39 -10.17 2.58 2.90
CA TYR A 39 -8.90 3.32 2.91
C TYR A 39 -7.92 2.86 1.82
N VAL A 40 -8.17 1.75 1.17
CA VAL A 40 -7.28 1.18 0.15
C VAL A 40 -7.99 0.95 -1.16
N SER A 41 -7.33 1.27 -2.26
CA SER A 41 -7.82 1.05 -3.61
C SER A 41 -6.68 0.63 -4.55
N GLY A 42 -7.01 0.30 -5.79
CA GLY A 42 -6.03 -0.11 -6.78
C GLY A 42 -5.84 -1.61 -6.85
N SER A 43 -4.63 -2.05 -7.10
CA SER A 43 -4.32 -3.47 -7.33
C SER A 43 -3.92 -4.19 -6.05
N ARG A 44 -4.50 -5.38 -5.85
CA ARG A 44 -4.10 -6.28 -4.76
C ARG A 44 -2.74 -6.95 -5.02
N THR A 45 -2.37 -7.07 -6.29
CA THR A 45 -1.07 -7.61 -6.72
C THR A 45 -0.19 -6.46 -7.15
N THR A 46 0.57 -5.90 -6.22
CA THR A 46 1.39 -4.71 -6.46
C THR A 46 2.76 -4.83 -5.81
N LEU A 47 3.75 -4.18 -6.42
CA LEU A 47 5.09 -4.03 -5.85
C LEU A 47 5.29 -2.63 -5.24
N ALA A 48 4.36 -1.71 -5.43
CA ALA A 48 4.46 -0.35 -4.93
C ALA A 48 3.13 0.13 -4.32
N CYS A 49 3.24 0.89 -3.24
CA CYS A 49 2.11 1.48 -2.54
C CYS A 49 2.28 2.99 -2.46
N ALA A 50 1.26 3.72 -2.88
CA ALA A 50 1.20 5.17 -2.72
C ALA A 50 0.27 5.52 -1.55
N ILE A 51 0.72 6.39 -0.67
CA ILE A 51 0.02 6.79 0.55
C ILE A 51 -0.16 8.29 0.55
N GLY A 52 -1.39 8.75 0.64
CA GLY A 52 -1.75 10.17 0.67
C GLY A 52 -2.69 10.52 1.81
N SER A 53 -2.62 11.76 2.27
CA SER A 53 -3.58 12.29 3.25
C SER A 53 -4.98 12.35 2.66
N ARG A 54 -5.08 12.51 1.34
CA ARG A 54 -6.31 12.56 0.54
C ARG A 54 -6.22 11.56 -0.61
N LYS A 55 -7.37 11.23 -1.18
CA LYS A 55 -7.42 10.44 -2.41
C LYS A 55 -6.67 11.17 -3.53
N ALA A 56 -5.75 10.47 -4.19
CA ALA A 56 -5.00 11.02 -5.30
C ALA A 56 -5.92 11.34 -6.50
N SER A 57 -5.67 12.47 -7.17
CA SER A 57 -6.33 12.82 -8.42
C SER A 57 -5.98 11.79 -9.52
N GLU A 58 -6.78 11.76 -10.58
CA GLU A 58 -6.47 10.90 -11.75
C GLU A 58 -5.10 11.22 -12.34
N ALA A 59 -4.73 12.51 -12.38
CA ALA A 59 -3.43 12.93 -12.87
C ALA A 59 -2.28 12.41 -11.99
N ALA A 60 -2.44 12.46 -10.66
CA ALA A 60 -1.46 11.94 -9.74
C ALA A 60 -1.38 10.40 -9.80
N GLN A 61 -2.51 9.72 -9.89
CA GLN A 61 -2.54 8.27 -10.06
C GLN A 61 -1.80 7.85 -11.32
N HIS A 62 -2.09 8.49 -12.46
CA HIS A 62 -1.41 8.22 -13.73
C HIS A 62 0.08 8.49 -13.67
N ALA A 63 0.48 9.59 -13.04
CA ALA A 63 1.91 9.93 -12.86
C ALA A 63 2.64 8.89 -11.99
N LEU A 64 2.00 8.42 -10.91
CA LEU A 64 2.51 7.37 -10.04
C LEU A 64 2.66 6.04 -10.79
N GLU A 65 1.61 5.60 -11.46
CA GLU A 65 1.60 4.36 -12.23
C GLU A 65 2.66 4.37 -13.33
N SER A 66 2.75 5.44 -14.11
CA SER A 66 3.73 5.60 -15.16
C SER A 66 5.16 5.62 -14.63
N SER A 67 5.40 6.31 -13.51
CA SER A 67 6.71 6.40 -12.88
C SER A 67 7.16 5.07 -12.32
N MET A 68 6.26 4.35 -11.63
CA MET A 68 6.57 3.03 -11.07
C MET A 68 6.79 2.00 -12.17
N ALA A 69 6.02 2.03 -13.26
CA ALA A 69 6.25 1.18 -14.43
C ALA A 69 7.63 1.42 -15.06
N ALA A 70 8.02 2.69 -15.22
CA ALA A 70 9.33 3.08 -15.76
C ALA A 70 10.51 2.63 -14.87
N LEU A 71 10.28 2.46 -13.58
CA LEU A 71 11.28 1.97 -12.61
C LEU A 71 11.27 0.45 -12.43
N GLY A 72 10.33 -0.26 -13.07
CA GLY A 72 10.23 -1.72 -13.03
C GLY A 72 9.35 -2.29 -11.92
N TYR A 73 8.64 -1.44 -11.17
CA TYR A 73 7.68 -1.88 -10.13
C TYR A 73 6.31 -2.29 -10.70
N GLY A 74 6.13 -2.18 -12.01
CA GLY A 74 4.83 -2.38 -12.66
C GLY A 74 3.95 -1.13 -12.62
N GLY A 75 2.92 -1.11 -13.46
CA GLY A 75 1.97 0.00 -13.56
C GLY A 75 0.75 -0.13 -12.65
N ALA A 76 0.66 -1.20 -11.86
CA ALA A 76 -0.42 -1.42 -10.93
C ALA A 76 0.04 -1.11 -9.50
N LEU A 77 -0.59 -0.13 -8.85
CA LEU A 77 -0.28 0.30 -7.48
C LEU A 77 -1.43 0.02 -6.53
N ALA A 78 -1.10 -0.10 -5.25
CA ALA A 78 -2.04 0.11 -4.17
C ALA A 78 -2.02 1.59 -3.78
N PHE A 79 -3.19 2.16 -3.56
CA PHE A 79 -3.38 3.53 -3.09
C PHE A 79 -4.02 3.51 -1.72
N VAL A 80 -3.35 4.08 -0.73
CA VAL A 80 -3.85 4.23 0.64
C VAL A 80 -4.20 5.69 0.89
N THR A 81 -5.41 5.92 1.37
CA THR A 81 -5.90 7.23 1.78
C THR A 81 -6.00 7.27 3.30
N LEU A 82 -5.37 8.23 3.95
CA LEU A 82 -5.27 8.29 5.41
C LEU A 82 -6.54 8.79 6.12
N SER A 83 -7.48 9.37 5.38
CA SER A 83 -8.76 9.81 5.92
C SER A 83 -9.86 9.67 4.87
N VAL A 84 -10.97 9.08 5.26
CA VAL A 84 -12.18 8.92 4.45
C VAL A 84 -13.36 9.45 5.25
N ASP A 85 -14.16 10.36 4.67
CA ASP A 85 -15.30 11.00 5.33
C ASP A 85 -14.95 11.57 6.72
N ASP A 86 -13.80 12.24 6.82
CA ASP A 86 -13.23 12.79 8.05
C ASP A 86 -12.89 11.76 9.15
N ILE A 87 -12.95 10.48 8.83
CA ILE A 87 -12.50 9.40 9.72
C ILE A 87 -11.04 9.07 9.39
N PRO A 88 -10.10 9.36 10.31
CA PRO A 88 -8.69 9.07 10.08
C PRO A 88 -8.38 7.58 10.30
N LEU A 89 -7.54 7.03 9.44
CA LEU A 89 -6.90 5.74 9.67
C LEU A 89 -5.90 5.87 10.84
N GLY A 90 -5.96 5.00 11.84
CA GLY A 90 -5.01 5.01 12.97
C GLY A 90 -3.57 4.67 12.54
N ASP A 91 -2.58 5.03 13.38
CA ASP A 91 -1.18 4.75 13.07
C ASP A 91 -0.88 3.23 13.08
N VAL A 92 -1.51 2.48 14.00
CA VAL A 92 -1.41 1.00 14.05
C VAL A 92 -2.10 0.38 12.85
N ASP A 93 -3.25 0.91 12.44
CA ASP A 93 -4.00 0.43 11.27
C ASP A 93 -3.22 0.70 9.98
N LEU A 94 -2.60 1.87 9.85
CA LEU A 94 -1.72 2.19 8.74
C LEU A 94 -0.54 1.21 8.65
N PHE A 95 0.12 0.94 9.77
CA PHE A 95 1.19 -0.05 9.83
C PHE A 95 0.68 -1.43 9.39
N THR A 96 -0.44 -1.89 9.94
CA THR A 96 -1.04 -3.20 9.62
C THR A 96 -1.41 -3.29 8.14
N LEU A 97 -2.00 -2.24 7.58
CA LEU A 97 -2.39 -2.18 6.18
C LEU A 97 -1.17 -2.26 5.26
N VAL A 98 -0.14 -1.45 5.50
CA VAL A 98 1.07 -1.44 4.66
C VAL A 98 1.84 -2.75 4.77
N GLU A 99 1.97 -3.32 5.99
CA GLU A 99 2.60 -4.63 6.15
C GLU A 99 1.80 -5.76 5.46
N GLY A 100 0.47 -5.66 5.46
CA GLY A 100 -0.39 -6.63 4.76
C GLY A 100 -0.35 -6.50 3.23
N ILE A 101 -0.15 -5.29 2.69
CA ILE A 101 0.08 -5.07 1.25
C ILE A 101 1.46 -5.60 0.85
N ASP A 102 2.44 -5.49 1.73
CA ASP A 102 3.83 -5.90 1.57
C ASP A 102 4.51 -5.36 0.28
N PRO A 103 4.48 -4.04 0.05
CA PRO A 103 5.11 -3.46 -1.13
C PRO A 103 6.64 -3.47 -1.01
N LEU A 104 7.34 -3.47 -2.14
CA LEU A 104 8.79 -3.24 -2.20
C LEU A 104 9.15 -1.76 -2.11
N ALA A 105 8.27 -0.89 -2.62
CA ALA A 105 8.46 0.55 -2.59
C ALA A 105 7.23 1.27 -2.01
N ILE A 106 7.48 2.32 -1.24
CA ILE A 106 6.44 3.18 -0.66
C ILE A 106 6.63 4.61 -1.17
N VAL A 107 5.53 5.22 -1.60
CA VAL A 107 5.51 6.63 -2.02
C VAL A 107 4.54 7.40 -1.14
N ALA A 108 5.04 8.32 -0.32
CA ALA A 108 4.18 9.28 0.37
C ALA A 108 3.93 10.48 -0.55
N THR A 109 2.69 10.76 -0.88
CA THR A 109 2.33 11.78 -1.86
C THR A 109 2.28 13.19 -1.31
N ASP A 110 2.28 13.32 0.01
CA ASP A 110 2.28 14.62 0.70
C ASP A 110 2.98 14.55 2.07
N ALA A 111 3.28 15.71 2.62
CA ALA A 111 3.98 15.83 3.89
C ALA A 111 3.21 15.23 5.09
N ALA A 112 1.87 15.28 5.05
CA ALA A 112 1.05 14.68 6.11
C ALA A 112 1.14 13.15 6.07
N ALA A 113 1.15 12.56 4.88
CA ALA A 113 1.37 11.12 4.70
C ALA A 113 2.76 10.69 5.18
N ALA A 114 3.81 11.47 4.86
CA ALA A 114 5.15 11.21 5.36
C ALA A 114 5.22 11.25 6.90
N ALA A 115 4.59 12.25 7.53
CA ALA A 115 4.52 12.36 8.99
C ALA A 115 3.76 11.19 9.63
N ARG A 116 2.68 10.72 8.99
CA ARG A 116 1.91 9.56 9.47
C ARG A 116 2.71 8.26 9.36
N LEU A 117 3.42 8.05 8.26
CA LEU A 117 4.35 6.93 8.11
C LEU A 117 5.46 6.97 9.16
N ALA A 118 6.04 8.14 9.40
CA ALA A 118 7.07 8.31 10.43
C ALA A 118 6.59 7.88 11.82
N ARG A 119 5.35 8.22 12.18
CA ARG A 119 4.75 7.78 13.45
C ARG A 119 4.43 6.30 13.48
N ALA A 120 3.79 5.79 12.42
CA ALA A 120 3.39 4.39 12.33
C ALA A 120 4.59 3.44 12.42
N TYR A 121 5.69 3.80 11.78
CA TYR A 121 6.93 3.01 11.76
C TYR A 121 7.97 3.43 12.81
N ARG A 122 7.69 4.47 13.58
CA ARG A 122 8.63 5.05 14.57
C ARG A 122 10.01 5.33 13.97
N GLN A 123 10.01 5.87 12.76
CA GLN A 123 11.22 6.09 11.97
C GLN A 123 11.10 7.43 11.23
N ASN A 124 12.21 8.11 10.99
CA ASN A 124 12.20 9.35 10.21
C ASN A 124 11.88 9.09 8.75
N VAL A 125 10.93 9.86 8.21
CA VAL A 125 10.54 9.86 6.79
C VAL A 125 10.69 11.29 6.26
N PRO A 126 11.87 11.65 5.75
CA PRO A 126 12.13 13.01 5.27
C PRO A 126 11.36 13.29 3.99
N VAL A 127 10.86 14.52 3.87
CA VAL A 127 10.16 15.02 2.67
C VAL A 127 11.16 15.43 1.60
N ASP A 128 10.83 15.19 0.34
CA ASP A 128 11.63 15.47 -0.85
C ASP A 128 12.96 14.69 -0.89
N GLU A 129 13.02 13.58 -0.18
CA GLU A 129 14.17 12.70 -0.11
C GLU A 129 13.76 11.24 -0.27
N ALA A 130 14.73 10.38 -0.60
CA ALA A 130 14.58 8.94 -0.51
C ALA A 130 15.04 8.46 0.87
N CYS A 131 14.36 7.47 1.39
CA CYS A 131 14.72 6.82 2.65
C CYS A 131 14.41 5.32 2.57
N ARG A 132 14.66 4.61 3.67
CA ARG A 132 14.21 3.23 3.84
C ARG A 132 13.28 3.16 5.05
N ILE A 133 12.14 2.52 4.85
CA ILE A 133 11.18 2.22 5.91
C ILE A 133 11.23 0.71 6.13
N PHE A 134 11.85 0.27 7.23
CA PHE A 134 12.28 -1.11 7.44
C PHE A 134 13.16 -1.58 6.27
N CYS A 135 12.72 -2.61 5.54
CA CYS A 135 13.45 -3.14 4.39
C CYS A 135 12.98 -2.56 3.05
N ARG A 136 12.02 -1.64 3.03
CA ARG A 136 11.42 -1.08 1.82
C ARG A 136 12.05 0.25 1.46
N ASP A 137 12.26 0.46 0.18
CA ASP A 137 12.67 1.75 -0.34
C ASP A 137 11.47 2.71 -0.36
N ALA A 138 11.68 3.95 0.03
CA ALA A 138 10.61 4.93 0.11
C ALA A 138 11.06 6.30 -0.40
N VAL A 139 10.11 7.03 -0.98
CA VAL A 139 10.23 8.46 -1.25
C VAL A 139 9.01 9.18 -0.71
N ALA A 140 9.21 10.38 -0.22
CA ALA A 140 8.14 11.23 0.27
C ALA A 140 8.18 12.59 -0.43
N PHE A 141 7.04 12.99 -0.94
CA PHE A 141 6.83 14.30 -1.54
C PHE A 141 6.28 15.28 -0.50
N ARG A 142 6.58 16.54 -0.67
CA ARG A 142 5.93 17.59 0.10
C ARG A 142 4.48 17.77 -0.35
N ASP A 143 4.24 17.80 -1.64
CA ASP A 143 2.94 17.83 -2.28
C ASP A 143 3.09 17.43 -3.76
N LEU A 144 2.85 16.17 -4.07
CA LEU A 144 2.97 15.65 -5.44
C LEU A 144 1.95 16.31 -6.38
N GLU A 145 0.72 16.53 -5.94
CA GLU A 145 -0.34 17.15 -6.74
C GLU A 145 0.11 18.52 -7.27
N SER A 146 0.60 19.36 -6.38
CA SER A 146 1.11 20.69 -6.73
C SER A 146 2.33 20.63 -7.66
N MET A 147 3.21 19.65 -7.47
CA MET A 147 4.36 19.45 -8.36
C MET A 147 3.95 19.06 -9.79
N LEU A 148 2.83 18.39 -9.96
CA LEU A 148 2.34 17.97 -11.27
C LEU A 148 1.67 19.10 -12.08
N GLU A 149 1.43 20.26 -11.49
CA GLU A 149 0.81 21.41 -12.15
C GLU A 149 1.77 22.12 -13.12
N THR A 150 3.08 22.00 -12.90
CA THR A 150 4.09 22.70 -13.70
C THR A 150 5.09 21.72 -14.34
N PRO A 151 5.67 22.08 -15.53
CA PRO A 151 6.70 21.25 -16.16
C PRO A 151 7.94 21.05 -15.26
N GLU A 152 8.37 22.10 -14.57
CA GLU A 152 9.51 22.06 -13.64
C GLU A 152 9.21 21.17 -12.43
N GLY A 153 7.98 21.25 -11.91
CA GLY A 153 7.50 20.37 -10.83
C GLY A 153 7.52 18.91 -11.24
N LYS A 154 7.02 18.59 -12.44
CA LYS A 154 7.07 17.22 -13.00
C LYS A 154 8.49 16.69 -13.13
N GLN A 155 9.43 17.53 -13.57
CA GLN A 155 10.85 17.13 -13.66
C GLN A 155 11.44 16.85 -12.28
N ARG A 156 11.14 17.68 -11.27
CA ARG A 156 11.58 17.45 -9.88
C ARG A 156 10.95 16.19 -9.29
N ALA A 157 9.66 15.98 -9.54
CA ALA A 157 8.99 14.74 -9.10
C ALA A 157 9.65 13.50 -9.71
N TRP A 158 9.91 13.54 -11.00
CA TRP A 158 10.62 12.44 -11.67
C TRP A 158 12.04 12.24 -11.15
N ALA A 159 12.77 13.31 -10.86
CA ALA A 159 14.09 13.23 -10.25
C ALA A 159 14.06 12.55 -8.88
N LEU A 160 13.00 12.78 -8.08
CA LEU A 160 12.82 12.13 -6.80
C LEU A 160 12.45 10.65 -6.97
N PHE A 161 11.53 10.29 -7.87
CA PHE A 161 11.22 8.89 -8.19
C PHE A 161 12.46 8.10 -8.61
N LYS A 162 13.36 8.68 -9.38
CA LYS A 162 14.61 8.03 -9.82
C LYS A 162 15.58 7.70 -8.69
N LYS A 163 15.37 8.21 -7.48
CA LYS A 163 16.14 7.81 -6.29
C LYS A 163 15.73 6.43 -5.77
N LEU A 164 14.56 5.92 -6.17
CA LEU A 164 14.19 4.53 -5.92
C LEU A 164 15.05 3.60 -6.79
N PRO A 165 15.43 2.42 -6.28
CA PRO A 165 16.14 1.42 -7.08
C PRO A 165 15.29 1.00 -8.27
N ARG A 166 15.94 0.75 -9.41
CA ARG A 166 15.26 0.13 -10.55
C ARG A 166 15.20 -1.38 -10.36
N LEU A 167 14.02 -1.95 -10.57
CA LEU A 167 13.85 -3.41 -10.58
C LEU A 167 14.03 -3.96 -11.99
N GLY A 168 14.56 -5.16 -12.10
CA GLY A 168 14.62 -5.90 -13.37
C GLY A 168 15.78 -5.53 -14.32
N LYS A 169 16.90 -5.04 -13.79
CA LYS A 169 18.18 -4.96 -14.52
C LYS A 169 19.18 -5.94 -13.98
#